data_116c7f4ee8142699ec5db622e66188a5
#
_entry.id   116c7f4ee8142699ec5db622e66188a5
#
_cell.length_a   1.000
_cell.length_b   1.000
_cell.length_c   1.000
_cell.angle_alpha   90.00
_cell.angle_beta   90.00
_cell.angle_gamma   90.00
#
_symmetry.space_group_name_H-M   'P 1'
#
loop_
_entity.id
_entity.type
_entity.pdbx_description
1 polymer ?
#
loop_
_entity_poly.entity_id
_entity_poly.type
_entity_poly.pdbx_seq_one_letter_code
_entity_poly.pdbx_strand_id
1 'polypeptide(L)'
;MGEHSYLVVATSSATPEQVFDLLADAPRWRDWAGSSIRESGWITGTTGGVGAVRKLGRAPLYTEETITEFERPHRMSYSVAGLPVRDYRCTVELAPLGNGTEIRWSGRFTAPRLLARPLRALLRRTVSGFATAAAAAATPSTRQRT
;
A
#
# COMPACT_ATOMS: atom_id res chain seq x y z
N MET A 1 -9.94 7.61 23.13
CA MET A 1 -9.26 7.08 21.97
C MET A 1 -9.95 5.83 21.47
N GLY A 2 -10.19 5.71 20.20
CA GLY A 2 -10.85 4.56 19.64
C GLY A 2 -10.17 4.03 18.40
N GLU A 3 -10.46 2.77 18.07
CA GLU A 3 -9.98 2.13 16.86
C GLU A 3 -10.91 2.46 15.69
N HIS A 4 -10.32 2.75 14.53
CA HIS A 4 -11.03 3.11 13.31
C HIS A 4 -10.45 2.31 12.15
N SER A 5 -11.29 2.06 11.15
CA SER A 5 -10.85 1.29 9.99
C SER A 5 -11.46 1.84 8.71
N TYR A 6 -10.85 1.46 7.61
CA TYR A 6 -11.35 1.73 6.26
C TYR A 6 -11.07 0.54 5.34
N LEU A 7 -11.81 0.49 4.25
CA LEU A 7 -11.59 -0.50 3.19
C LEU A 7 -11.68 0.21 1.84
N VAL A 8 -10.70 -0.07 0.98
CA VAL A 8 -10.68 0.40 -0.40
C VAL A 8 -10.67 -0.82 -1.31
N VAL A 9 -11.49 -0.80 -2.34
CA VAL A 9 -11.56 -1.86 -3.33
C VAL A 9 -11.27 -1.28 -4.70
N ALA A 10 -10.37 -1.92 -5.44
CA ALA A 10 -10.03 -1.53 -6.80
C ALA A 10 -9.89 -2.79 -7.65
N THR A 11 -9.95 -2.63 -8.97
CA THR A 11 -9.77 -3.75 -9.89
C THR A 11 -8.65 -3.43 -10.87
N SER A 12 -7.90 -4.44 -11.25
CA SER A 12 -6.81 -4.32 -12.22
C SER A 12 -6.94 -5.40 -13.27
N SER A 13 -6.50 -5.11 -14.49
CA SER A 13 -6.41 -6.12 -15.54
C SER A 13 -5.13 -6.97 -15.42
N ALA A 14 -4.22 -6.59 -14.49
CA ALA A 14 -3.02 -7.37 -14.21
C ALA A 14 -3.33 -8.57 -13.34
N THR A 15 -2.45 -9.57 -13.36
CA THR A 15 -2.60 -10.75 -12.50
C THR A 15 -2.28 -10.42 -11.05
N PRO A 16 -2.76 -11.24 -10.08
CA PRO A 16 -2.38 -11.05 -8.68
C PRO A 16 -0.86 -11.00 -8.47
N GLU A 17 -0.11 -11.84 -9.17
CA GLU A 17 1.35 -11.83 -9.09
C GLU A 17 1.95 -10.50 -9.51
N GLN A 18 1.46 -9.94 -10.61
CA GLN A 18 1.94 -8.65 -11.11
C GLN A 18 1.64 -7.52 -10.14
N VAL A 19 0.42 -7.49 -9.59
CA VAL A 19 0.03 -6.48 -8.61
C VAL A 19 0.85 -6.63 -7.32
N PHE A 20 0.96 -7.86 -6.83
CA PHE A 20 1.71 -8.13 -5.60
C PHE A 20 3.17 -7.71 -5.73
N ASP A 21 3.81 -8.08 -6.82
CA ASP A 21 5.23 -7.77 -7.03
C ASP A 21 5.47 -6.27 -7.12
N LEU A 22 4.53 -5.52 -7.70
CA LEU A 22 4.62 -4.07 -7.74
C LEU A 22 4.52 -3.46 -6.34
N LEU A 23 3.56 -3.92 -5.54
CA LEU A 23 3.36 -3.42 -4.17
C LEU A 23 4.50 -3.80 -3.23
N ALA A 24 5.12 -4.96 -3.45
CA ALA A 24 6.20 -5.47 -2.62
C ALA A 24 7.55 -4.85 -2.95
N ASP A 25 7.70 -4.20 -4.07
CA ASP A 25 8.97 -3.63 -4.53
C ASP A 25 9.10 -2.19 -4.05
N ALA A 26 9.68 -1.99 -2.88
CA ALA A 26 9.77 -0.68 -2.25
C ALA A 26 10.42 0.39 -3.14
N PRO A 27 11.56 0.13 -3.82
CA PRO A 27 12.16 1.16 -4.68
C PRO A 27 11.27 1.65 -5.82
N ARG A 28 10.32 0.83 -6.27
CA ARG A 28 9.46 1.19 -7.40
C ARG A 28 8.27 2.07 -7.04
N TRP A 29 7.94 2.18 -5.76
CA TRP A 29 6.78 2.98 -5.35
C TRP A 29 6.83 4.42 -5.87
N ARG A 30 8.00 5.02 -5.89
CA ARG A 30 8.17 6.39 -6.40
C ARG A 30 7.82 6.53 -7.88
N ASP A 31 7.78 5.42 -8.62
CA ASP A 31 7.49 5.43 -10.05
C ASP A 31 6.00 5.47 -10.35
N TRP A 32 5.16 5.01 -9.42
CA TRP A 32 3.73 4.86 -9.70
C TRP A 32 2.80 5.44 -8.63
N ALA A 33 3.25 5.67 -7.42
CA ALA A 33 2.35 5.94 -6.29
C ALA A 33 1.86 7.40 -6.21
N GLY A 34 2.32 8.28 -7.10
CA GLY A 34 1.88 9.66 -7.14
C GLY A 34 2.86 10.62 -6.48
N SER A 35 2.51 11.90 -6.48
CA SER A 35 3.43 12.97 -6.09
C SER A 35 3.80 12.98 -4.61
N SER A 36 3.03 12.30 -3.76
CA SER A 36 3.36 12.21 -2.32
C SER A 36 4.50 11.25 -2.05
N ILE A 37 4.85 10.39 -2.99
CA ILE A 37 5.94 9.42 -2.85
C ILE A 37 7.01 9.73 -3.88
N ARG A 38 7.96 10.57 -3.47
CA ARG A 38 9.11 10.91 -4.32
C ARG A 38 10.34 10.08 -4.03
N GLU A 39 10.39 9.53 -2.82
CA GLU A 39 11.47 8.65 -2.39
C GLU A 39 10.89 7.39 -1.83
N SER A 40 11.45 6.27 -2.19
CA SER A 40 11.01 4.96 -1.69
C SER A 40 12.17 3.97 -1.72
N GLY A 41 12.24 3.11 -0.73
CA GLY A 41 13.29 2.10 -0.68
C GLY A 41 13.30 1.35 0.64
N TRP A 42 14.21 0.40 0.73
CA TRP A 42 14.43 -0.40 1.93
C TRP A 42 15.42 0.33 2.83
N ILE A 43 15.17 0.34 4.14
CA ILE A 43 16.08 0.96 5.11
C ILE A 43 16.79 -0.06 5.98
N THR A 44 16.49 -1.35 5.81
CA THR A 44 17.18 -2.43 6.49
C THR A 44 17.92 -3.28 5.46
N GLY A 45 18.78 -4.18 5.92
CA GLY A 45 19.46 -5.13 5.04
C GLY A 45 18.53 -6.16 4.42
N THR A 46 17.32 -6.31 4.94
CA THR A 46 16.31 -7.22 4.41
C THR A 46 15.47 -6.49 3.36
N THR A 47 15.41 -7.04 2.16
CA THR A 47 14.74 -6.41 1.01
C THR A 47 13.49 -7.18 0.61
N GLY A 48 12.57 -7.34 1.54
CA GLY A 48 11.31 -8.03 1.30
C GLY A 48 11.07 -9.12 2.33
N GLY A 49 9.84 -9.64 2.34
CA GLY A 49 9.41 -10.61 3.33
C GLY A 49 9.14 -10.00 4.69
N VAL A 50 8.73 -10.84 5.63
CA VAL A 50 8.40 -10.41 6.99
C VAL A 50 9.63 -9.84 7.69
N GLY A 51 9.45 -8.70 8.34
CA GLY A 51 10.53 -8.01 9.06
C GLY A 51 11.25 -6.95 8.24
N ALA A 52 11.08 -6.92 6.92
CA ALA A 52 11.66 -5.87 6.09
C ALA A 52 10.98 -4.53 6.38
N VAL A 53 11.76 -3.46 6.39
CA VAL A 53 11.26 -2.11 6.63
C VAL A 53 11.53 -1.25 5.41
N ARG A 54 10.48 -0.58 4.92
CA ARG A 54 10.60 0.34 3.80
C ARG A 54 10.25 1.77 4.23
N LYS A 55 10.86 2.73 3.56
CA LYS A 55 10.61 4.14 3.78
C LYS A 55 10.00 4.73 2.53
N LEU A 56 8.89 5.43 2.69
CA LEU A 56 8.16 6.02 1.59
C LEU A 56 7.81 7.46 1.94
N GLY A 57 7.90 8.35 0.98
CA GLY A 57 7.42 9.69 1.20
C GLY A 57 8.13 10.74 0.36
N ARG A 58 8.05 11.95 0.86
CA ARG A 58 8.59 13.14 0.24
C ARG A 58 9.01 14.09 1.35
N ALA A 59 10.23 14.60 1.29
CA ALA A 59 10.75 15.48 2.33
C ALA A 59 9.78 16.64 2.61
N PRO A 60 9.47 16.96 3.86
CA PRO A 60 9.98 16.35 5.09
C PRO A 60 9.11 15.21 5.66
N LEU A 61 8.10 14.72 4.92
CA LEU A 61 7.13 13.77 5.41
C LEU A 61 7.41 12.37 4.88
N TYR A 62 7.75 11.45 5.78
CA TYR A 62 8.02 10.06 5.44
C TYR A 62 7.27 9.12 6.36
N THR A 63 6.89 7.96 5.82
CA THR A 63 6.41 6.83 6.61
C THR A 63 7.42 5.69 6.55
N GLU A 64 7.47 4.91 7.63
CA GLU A 64 8.22 3.67 7.67
C GLU A 64 7.23 2.52 7.83
N GLU A 65 7.33 1.55 6.96
CA GLU A 65 6.41 0.42 6.94
C GLU A 65 7.17 -0.87 7.17
N THR A 66 6.76 -1.61 8.21
CA THR A 66 7.35 -2.90 8.55
C THR A 66 6.42 -4.01 8.07
N ILE A 67 6.92 -4.89 7.21
CA ILE A 67 6.14 -6.01 6.68
C ILE A 67 5.90 -7.02 7.79
N THR A 68 4.63 -7.33 8.06
CA THR A 68 4.22 -8.27 9.11
C THR A 68 3.65 -9.57 8.58
N GLU A 69 3.11 -9.56 7.35
CA GLU A 69 2.66 -10.76 6.65
C GLU A 69 3.08 -10.66 5.20
N PHE A 70 3.49 -11.79 4.63
CA PHE A 70 3.97 -11.81 3.25
C PHE A 70 3.61 -13.16 2.63
N GLU A 71 2.45 -13.24 1.99
CA GLU A 71 1.92 -14.46 1.36
C GLU A 71 1.65 -14.17 -0.12
N ARG A 72 2.69 -14.24 -0.91
CA ARG A 72 2.61 -13.97 -2.35
C ARG A 72 1.78 -15.04 -3.06
N PRO A 73 0.85 -14.68 -3.94
CA PRO A 73 0.47 -13.33 -4.35
C PRO A 73 -0.83 -12.84 -3.70
N HIS A 74 -1.22 -13.40 -2.55
CA HIS A 74 -2.57 -13.23 -2.01
C HIS A 74 -2.69 -12.16 -0.95
N ARG A 75 -1.67 -11.98 -0.11
CA ARG A 75 -1.83 -11.16 1.08
C ARG A 75 -0.50 -10.57 1.54
N MET A 76 -0.52 -9.29 1.84
CA MET A 76 0.60 -8.60 2.46
C MET A 76 0.06 -7.64 3.51
N SER A 77 0.63 -7.69 4.71
CA SER A 77 0.28 -6.78 5.80
C SER A 77 1.52 -6.04 6.25
N TYR A 78 1.32 -4.82 6.74
CA TYR A 78 2.41 -4.01 7.25
C TYR A 78 1.91 -3.03 8.30
N SER A 79 2.80 -2.66 9.22
CA SER A 79 2.55 -1.59 10.18
C SER A 79 3.16 -0.30 9.67
N VAL A 80 2.55 0.84 10.00
CA VAL A 80 2.96 2.15 9.49
C VAL A 80 3.33 3.05 10.65
N ALA A 81 4.50 3.67 10.58
CA ALA A 81 4.96 4.69 11.52
C ALA A 81 5.21 6.00 10.78
N GLY A 82 5.14 7.12 11.51
CA GLY A 82 5.41 8.44 10.93
C GLY A 82 4.18 9.29 10.67
N LEU A 83 3.00 8.81 11.04
CA LEU A 83 1.74 9.54 10.93
C LEU A 83 1.16 9.82 12.32
N PRO A 84 0.30 10.84 12.47
CA PRO A 84 -0.26 11.22 13.76
C PRO A 84 -1.41 10.29 14.21
N VAL A 85 -1.19 8.99 14.11
CA VAL A 85 -2.10 7.95 14.57
C VAL A 85 -1.29 6.87 15.27
N ARG A 86 -1.97 6.00 16.03
CA ARG A 86 -1.33 4.89 16.73
C ARG A 86 -1.75 3.56 16.14
N ASP A 87 -0.85 2.59 16.23
CA ASP A 87 -1.12 1.19 15.83
C ASP A 87 -1.75 1.09 14.44
N TYR A 88 -1.20 1.84 13.51
CA TYR A 88 -1.69 1.83 12.14
C TYR A 88 -1.16 0.60 11.41
N ARG A 89 -2.09 -0.24 10.95
CA ARG A 89 -1.78 -1.47 10.22
C ARG A 89 -2.62 -1.54 8.97
N CYS A 90 -1.98 -1.94 7.89
CA CYS A 90 -2.64 -2.12 6.60
C CYS A 90 -2.54 -3.56 6.14
N THR A 91 -3.56 -4.02 5.42
CA THR A 91 -3.56 -5.32 4.78
C THR A 91 -4.04 -5.17 3.35
N VAL A 92 -3.29 -5.73 2.42
CA VAL A 92 -3.69 -5.83 1.01
C VAL A 92 -4.00 -7.28 0.72
N GLU A 93 -5.21 -7.53 0.23
CA GLU A 93 -5.63 -8.86 -0.21
C GLU A 93 -5.90 -8.80 -1.70
N LEU A 94 -5.37 -9.77 -2.44
CA LEU A 94 -5.48 -9.84 -3.89
C LEU A 94 -6.15 -11.15 -4.26
N ALA A 95 -7.24 -11.05 -5.03
CA ALA A 95 -7.98 -12.21 -5.48
C ALA A 95 -8.14 -12.17 -7.00
N PRO A 96 -8.06 -13.31 -7.67
CA PRO A 96 -8.36 -13.35 -9.11
C PRO A 96 -9.79 -12.89 -9.38
N LEU A 97 -9.94 -12.06 -10.41
CA LEU A 97 -11.24 -11.58 -10.85
C LEU A 97 -11.24 -11.58 -12.39
N GLY A 98 -11.86 -12.59 -12.99
CA GLY A 98 -11.73 -12.79 -14.43
C GLY A 98 -10.26 -13.04 -14.78
N ASN A 99 -9.72 -12.28 -15.73
CA ASN A 99 -8.32 -12.36 -16.10
C ASN A 99 -7.44 -11.39 -15.29
N GLY A 100 -8.03 -10.65 -14.40
CA GLY A 100 -7.33 -9.65 -13.61
C GLY A 100 -7.40 -9.92 -12.12
N THR A 101 -7.44 -8.85 -11.34
CA THR A 101 -7.33 -8.92 -9.89
C THR A 101 -8.29 -7.94 -9.21
N GLU A 102 -8.93 -8.40 -8.15
CA GLU A 102 -9.58 -7.52 -7.19
C GLU A 102 -8.58 -7.20 -6.08
N ILE A 103 -8.40 -5.91 -5.81
CA ILE A 103 -7.51 -5.40 -4.78
C ILE A 103 -8.39 -4.93 -3.62
N ARG A 104 -8.19 -5.52 -2.44
CA ARG A 104 -8.86 -5.10 -1.21
C ARG A 104 -7.79 -4.60 -0.24
N TRP A 105 -7.78 -3.30 -0.02
CA TRP A 105 -6.76 -2.64 0.80
C TRP A 105 -7.44 -2.02 2.01
N SER A 106 -7.14 -2.54 3.18
CA SER A 106 -7.75 -2.08 4.43
C SER A 106 -6.71 -1.53 5.38
N GLY A 107 -7.17 -0.68 6.29
CA GLY A 107 -6.33 -0.15 7.34
C GLY A 107 -7.08 -0.03 8.64
N ARG A 108 -6.36 -0.17 9.76
CA ARG A 108 -6.87 0.06 11.11
C ARG A 108 -5.89 0.92 11.87
N PHE A 109 -6.42 1.86 12.64
CA PHE A 109 -5.60 2.77 13.42
C PHE A 109 -6.35 3.23 14.66
N THR A 110 -5.60 3.76 15.63
CA THR A 110 -6.15 4.35 16.85
C THR A 110 -5.90 5.85 16.83
N ALA A 111 -6.93 6.63 17.11
CA ALA A 111 -6.83 8.09 17.12
C ALA A 111 -7.85 8.69 18.09
N PRO A 112 -7.62 9.94 18.55
CA PRO A 112 -8.62 10.65 19.36
C PRO A 112 -9.91 10.84 18.57
N ARG A 113 -11.05 10.75 19.27
CA ARG A 113 -12.37 10.83 18.63
C ARG A 113 -12.56 12.07 17.77
N LEU A 114 -12.08 13.22 18.23
CA LEU A 114 -12.25 14.47 17.49
C LEU A 114 -11.49 14.49 16.17
N LEU A 115 -10.42 13.71 16.06
CA LEU A 115 -9.57 13.66 14.87
C LEU A 115 -9.88 12.45 13.99
N ALA A 116 -10.65 11.49 14.52
CA ALA A 116 -10.83 10.20 13.86
C ALA A 116 -11.45 10.29 12.47
N ARG A 117 -12.52 11.07 12.32
CA ARG A 117 -13.20 11.20 11.02
C ARG A 117 -12.32 11.83 9.95
N PRO A 118 -11.70 13.01 10.20
CA PRO A 118 -10.83 13.59 9.18
C PRO A 118 -9.61 12.74 8.89
N LEU A 119 -9.02 12.10 9.90
CA LEU A 119 -7.88 11.22 9.68
C LEU A 119 -8.28 9.99 8.86
N ARG A 120 -9.42 9.37 9.20
CA ARG A 120 -9.91 8.22 8.45
C ARG A 120 -10.16 8.59 6.98
N ALA A 121 -10.80 9.74 6.75
CA ALA A 121 -11.06 10.20 5.40
C ALA A 121 -9.77 10.45 4.61
N LEU A 122 -8.77 11.06 5.26
CA LEU A 122 -7.48 11.34 4.64
C LEU A 122 -6.74 10.04 4.31
N LEU A 123 -6.66 9.12 5.25
CA LEU A 123 -5.95 7.85 5.06
C LEU A 123 -6.65 7.01 3.97
N ARG A 124 -7.97 6.94 4.02
CA ARG A 124 -8.74 6.21 3.02
C ARG A 124 -8.52 6.80 1.63
N ARG A 125 -8.54 8.12 1.51
CA ARG A 125 -8.32 8.81 0.24
C ARG A 125 -6.92 8.54 -0.30
N THR A 126 -5.92 8.57 0.57
CA THR A 126 -4.53 8.30 0.19
C THR A 126 -4.39 6.88 -0.33
N VAL A 127 -4.92 5.91 0.41
CA VAL A 127 -4.83 4.49 0.01
C VAL A 127 -5.67 4.23 -1.25
N SER A 128 -6.82 4.89 -1.39
CA SER A 128 -7.61 4.80 -2.62
C SER A 128 -6.80 5.24 -3.84
N GLY A 129 -6.02 6.32 -3.69
CA GLY A 129 -5.11 6.78 -4.73
C GLY A 129 -4.04 5.74 -5.05
N PHE A 130 -3.45 5.14 -4.03
CA PHE A 130 -2.45 4.08 -4.21
C PHE A 130 -3.05 2.86 -4.90
N ALA A 131 -4.22 2.41 -4.47
CA ALA A 131 -4.86 1.24 -5.06
C ALA A 131 -5.17 1.45 -6.55
N THR A 132 -5.71 2.61 -6.89
CA THR A 132 -6.00 2.97 -8.28
C THR A 132 -4.73 3.06 -9.12
N ALA A 133 -3.70 3.71 -8.57
CA ALA A 133 -2.43 3.86 -9.26
C ALA A 133 -1.72 2.51 -9.45
N ALA A 134 -1.74 1.66 -8.43
CA ALA A 134 -1.16 0.32 -8.52
C ALA A 134 -1.89 -0.55 -9.55
N ALA A 135 -3.22 -0.47 -9.56
CA ALA A 135 -4.04 -1.21 -10.52
C ALA A 135 -3.67 -0.86 -11.96
N ALA A 136 -3.45 0.41 -12.23
CA ALA A 136 -3.06 0.87 -13.57
C ALA A 136 -1.60 0.54 -13.89
N ALA A 137 -0.70 0.75 -12.92
CA ALA A 137 0.73 0.56 -13.14
C ALA A 137 1.12 -0.90 -13.31
N ALA A 138 0.42 -1.82 -12.64
CA ALA A 138 0.69 -3.25 -12.74
C ALA A 138 0.22 -3.84 -14.06
N THR A 139 -0.67 -3.16 -14.77
CA THR A 139 -1.17 -3.63 -16.06
C THR A 139 -0.03 -3.63 -17.09
N PRO A 140 0.19 -4.74 -17.80
CA PRO A 140 1.24 -4.79 -18.82
C PRO A 140 1.02 -3.73 -19.89
N SER A 141 2.10 -3.05 -20.30
CA SER A 141 2.03 -2.09 -21.39
C SER A 141 1.82 -2.80 -22.73
N THR A 142 0.90 -2.29 -23.53
CA THR A 142 0.67 -2.83 -24.87
C THR A 142 1.89 -2.68 -25.78
N ARG A 143 2.75 -1.70 -25.50
CA ARG A 143 3.98 -1.48 -26.26
C ARG A 143 4.99 -2.62 -26.10
N GLN A 144 4.90 -3.38 -25.04
CA GLN A 144 5.81 -4.50 -24.80
C GLN A 144 5.51 -5.70 -25.68
N ARG A 145 4.41 -5.65 -26.42
CA ARG A 145 3.98 -6.76 -27.29
C ARG A 145 4.43 -6.64 -28.74
N THR A 146 4.99 -5.53 -29.09
CA THR A 146 5.42 -5.28 -30.47
C THR A 146 6.89 -5.59 -30.70
#